data_4f56d9455c1c34c30543fed9d944a7d5
#
_entry.id   4f56d9455c1c34c30543fed9d944a7d5
#
_cell.length_a   1.000
_cell.length_b   1.000
_cell.length_c   1.000
_cell.angle_alpha   90.00
_cell.angle_beta   90.00
_cell.angle_gamma   90.00
#
_symmetry.space_group_name_H-M   'P 1'
#
loop_
_entity.id
_entity.type
_entity.pdbx_description
1 polymer ?
#
loop_
_entity_poly.entity_id
_entity_poly.type
_entity_poly.pdbx_seq_one_letter_code
_entity_poly.pdbx_strand_id
1 'polypeptide(L)'
;MLLRGAAGWGEWSPFPEYTRPEIDAWWQAAVEAAVHGWPAPVRSRVPVNSIVPAMDAERAGAFALAGGCQSAKVKVAERGQELADDLARVEAVRDAVGPSGRVRIDANGAWEVDEAVRALRELSRFELEYVEQPCATVEELAELRVRLARAGIKVPVAADESIRRSGDPERVAALDAADVAVLKVQPLGGVRRCLELAERLGMPVVVSSALESSVGIAAGAALAAALPELPYACGLNTVALLARDVVDDPLIAVDGAIDVRRVAPNGDDWRAADELDRWWHRRLSDVEQETR
;
A
#
# COMPACT_ATOMS: atom_id res chain seq x y z
N MET A 1 -7.15 -16.16 -4.07
CA MET A 1 -7.05 -17.59 -3.67
C MET A 1 -6.22 -17.71 -2.40
N LEU A 2 -6.51 -18.69 -1.55
CA LEU A 2 -5.73 -18.98 -0.34
C LEU A 2 -4.97 -20.29 -0.53
N LEU A 3 -3.67 -20.28 -0.16
CA LEU A 3 -2.76 -21.43 -0.26
C LEU A 3 -2.43 -21.90 1.15
N ARG A 4 -2.41 -23.22 1.35
CA ARG A 4 -1.94 -23.83 2.60
C ARG A 4 -0.66 -24.62 2.35
N GLY A 5 0.37 -24.39 3.17
CA GLY A 5 1.65 -25.08 3.08
C GLY A 5 2.25 -25.36 4.45
N ALA A 6 3.51 -25.80 4.46
CA ALA A 6 4.22 -26.21 5.68
C ALA A 6 4.45 -25.02 6.66
N ALA A 7 4.58 -23.80 6.14
CA ALA A 7 4.79 -22.61 6.96
C ALA A 7 3.49 -21.91 7.38
N GLY A 8 2.34 -22.31 6.83
CA GLY A 8 1.03 -21.72 7.14
C GLY A 8 0.21 -21.40 5.91
N TRP A 9 -0.41 -20.22 5.90
CA TRP A 9 -1.26 -19.75 4.82
C TRP A 9 -0.61 -18.61 4.04
N GLY A 10 -0.88 -18.57 2.72
CA GLY A 10 -0.55 -17.49 1.82
C GLY A 10 -1.77 -17.07 1.01
N GLU A 11 -1.78 -15.85 0.53
CA GLU A 11 -2.84 -15.29 -0.31
C GLU A 11 -2.29 -14.90 -1.67
N TRP A 12 -3.00 -15.32 -2.73
CA TRP A 12 -2.78 -14.90 -4.10
C TRP A 12 -4.04 -14.18 -4.61
N SER A 13 -3.98 -12.86 -4.64
CA SER A 13 -5.12 -11.99 -4.97
C SER A 13 -4.77 -10.85 -5.91
N PRO A 14 -4.07 -11.11 -7.05
CA PRO A 14 -3.76 -10.06 -8.00
C PRO A 14 -5.02 -9.44 -8.59
N PHE A 15 -4.98 -8.13 -8.83
CA PHE A 15 -6.08 -7.41 -9.44
C PHE A 15 -6.52 -8.07 -10.76
N PRO A 16 -7.82 -8.01 -11.10
CA PRO A 16 -8.36 -8.66 -12.30
C PRO A 16 -7.69 -8.23 -13.60
N GLU A 17 -7.30 -6.96 -13.71
CA GLU A 17 -6.65 -6.37 -14.89
C GLU A 17 -5.16 -6.73 -15.03
N TYR A 18 -4.55 -7.29 -13.98
CA TYR A 18 -3.13 -7.69 -14.04
C TYR A 18 -2.96 -8.99 -14.81
N THR A 19 -1.92 -9.01 -15.62
CA THR A 19 -1.53 -10.16 -16.44
C THR A 19 -0.08 -10.53 -16.15
N ARG A 20 0.44 -11.56 -16.79
CA ARG A 20 1.87 -11.89 -16.69
C ARG A 20 2.73 -10.79 -17.36
N PRO A 21 3.91 -10.48 -16.78
CA PRO A 21 4.55 -11.15 -15.64
C PRO A 21 4.11 -10.63 -14.26
N GLU A 22 3.22 -9.65 -14.16
CA GLU A 22 2.83 -9.04 -12.89
C GLU A 22 2.31 -10.08 -11.88
N ILE A 23 1.39 -10.95 -12.30
CA ILE A 23 0.76 -11.96 -11.42
C ILE A 23 1.72 -13.05 -10.93
N ASP A 24 2.86 -13.23 -11.61
CA ASP A 24 3.89 -14.21 -11.22
C ASP A 24 4.56 -13.81 -9.90
N ALA A 25 4.83 -12.52 -9.72
CA ALA A 25 5.37 -12.00 -8.46
C ALA A 25 4.39 -12.22 -7.29
N TRP A 26 3.11 -11.98 -7.51
CA TRP A 26 2.07 -12.25 -6.52
C TRP A 26 2.01 -13.73 -6.13
N TRP A 27 2.18 -14.64 -7.09
CA TRP A 27 2.26 -16.08 -6.82
C TRP A 27 3.47 -16.43 -5.97
N GLN A 28 4.64 -15.91 -6.28
CA GLN A 28 5.86 -16.11 -5.50
C GLN A 28 5.68 -15.65 -4.05
N ALA A 29 5.04 -14.51 -3.81
CA ALA A 29 4.73 -14.02 -2.48
C ALA A 29 3.79 -14.96 -1.71
N ALA A 30 2.76 -15.49 -2.37
CA ALA A 30 1.84 -16.44 -1.77
C ALA A 30 2.54 -17.77 -1.41
N VAL A 31 3.41 -18.28 -2.29
CA VAL A 31 4.22 -19.49 -2.05
C VAL A 31 5.22 -19.25 -0.92
N GLU A 32 5.92 -18.12 -0.88
CA GLU A 32 6.80 -17.77 0.24
C GLU A 32 6.04 -17.85 1.57
N ALA A 33 4.88 -17.20 1.65
CA ALA A 33 4.06 -17.18 2.87
C ALA A 33 3.62 -18.58 3.31
N ALA A 34 3.15 -19.41 2.36
CA ALA A 34 2.60 -20.72 2.66
C ALA A 34 3.68 -21.78 2.93
N VAL A 35 4.80 -21.75 2.20
CA VAL A 35 5.78 -22.85 2.16
C VAL A 35 7.06 -22.54 2.91
N HIS A 36 7.63 -21.34 2.69
CA HIS A 36 8.97 -21.00 3.20
C HIS A 36 8.92 -20.21 4.52
N GLY A 37 7.83 -19.50 4.77
CA GLY A 37 7.71 -18.59 5.90
C GLY A 37 8.54 -17.31 5.71
N TRP A 38 8.49 -16.43 6.70
CA TRP A 38 9.13 -15.12 6.67
C TRP A 38 10.35 -15.04 7.59
N PRO A 39 11.22 -14.04 7.41
CA PRO A 39 12.29 -13.75 8.36
C PRO A 39 11.76 -13.47 9.77
N ALA A 40 12.64 -13.64 10.78
CA ALA A 40 12.27 -13.35 12.16
C ALA A 40 11.95 -11.85 12.33
N PRO A 41 10.86 -11.49 13.02
CA PRO A 41 10.51 -10.11 13.30
C PRO A 41 11.41 -9.49 14.37
N VAL A 42 11.70 -8.20 14.26
CA VAL A 42 12.39 -7.40 15.29
C VAL A 42 11.42 -6.60 16.15
N ARG A 43 10.11 -6.64 15.83
CA ARG A 43 9.02 -6.03 16.58
C ARG A 43 7.76 -6.88 16.52
N SER A 44 6.92 -6.79 17.56
CA SER A 44 5.68 -7.57 17.68
C SER A 44 4.43 -6.83 17.23
N ARG A 45 4.50 -5.49 17.08
CA ARG A 45 3.41 -4.65 16.58
C ARG A 45 3.94 -3.67 15.54
N VAL A 46 3.10 -3.31 14.57
CA VAL A 46 3.42 -2.40 13.47
C VAL A 46 2.44 -1.23 13.48
N PRO A 47 2.92 0.03 13.59
CA PRO A 47 2.07 1.18 13.47
C PRO A 47 1.46 1.27 12.07
N VAL A 48 0.17 1.59 11.99
CA VAL A 48 -0.55 1.69 10.71
C VAL A 48 -1.27 3.03 10.57
N ASN A 49 -1.51 3.43 9.32
CA ASN A 49 -2.37 4.56 9.02
C ASN A 49 -3.79 4.10 8.70
N SER A 50 -4.76 4.97 8.98
CA SER A 50 -6.10 4.85 8.42
C SER A 50 -6.08 5.18 6.93
N ILE A 51 -7.02 4.61 6.17
CA ILE A 51 -7.17 4.87 4.75
C ILE A 51 -8.52 5.56 4.56
N VAL A 52 -8.48 6.77 4.03
CA VAL A 52 -9.66 7.60 3.76
C VAL A 52 -9.92 7.57 2.26
N PRO A 53 -10.95 6.85 1.81
CA PRO A 53 -11.36 6.84 0.40
C PRO A 53 -11.77 8.23 -0.10
N ALA A 54 -11.99 8.37 -1.41
CA ALA A 54 -12.49 9.58 -2.04
C ALA A 54 -13.99 9.79 -1.72
N MET A 55 -14.26 10.19 -0.48
CA MET A 55 -15.60 10.44 0.09
C MET A 55 -15.78 11.92 0.44
N ASP A 56 -16.98 12.29 0.87
CA ASP A 56 -17.25 13.64 1.37
C ASP A 56 -16.44 13.96 2.64
N ALA A 57 -16.19 15.26 2.85
CA ALA A 57 -15.35 15.76 3.95
C ALA A 57 -15.93 15.44 5.34
N GLU A 58 -17.26 15.43 5.49
CA GLU A 58 -17.92 15.17 6.77
C GLU A 58 -17.59 13.77 7.32
N ARG A 59 -17.56 12.77 6.43
CA ARG A 59 -17.23 11.40 6.78
C ARG A 59 -15.74 11.14 6.88
N ALA A 60 -14.93 11.89 6.12
CA ALA A 60 -13.48 11.68 6.03
C ALA A 60 -12.78 11.83 7.39
N GLY A 61 -13.18 12.82 8.19
CA GLY A 61 -12.63 13.02 9.54
C GLY A 61 -12.86 11.82 10.49
N ALA A 62 -14.05 11.22 10.45
CA ALA A 62 -14.35 10.04 11.26
C ALA A 62 -13.52 8.81 10.79
N PHE A 63 -13.35 8.64 9.48
CA PHE A 63 -12.50 7.58 8.91
C PHE A 63 -11.02 7.74 9.30
N ALA A 64 -10.53 8.98 9.39
CA ALA A 64 -9.15 9.26 9.75
C ALA A 64 -8.77 8.73 11.14
N LEU A 65 -9.72 8.71 12.09
CA LEU A 65 -9.51 8.24 13.47
C LEU A 65 -9.77 6.74 13.66
N ALA A 66 -10.17 6.03 12.61
CA ALA A 66 -10.49 4.61 12.70
C ALA A 66 -9.33 3.79 13.27
N GLY A 67 -9.64 2.89 14.21
CA GLY A 67 -8.64 2.02 14.85
C GLY A 67 -7.62 2.74 15.74
N GLY A 68 -7.85 4.02 16.11
CA GLY A 68 -6.92 4.81 16.92
C GLY A 68 -5.67 5.27 16.18
N CYS A 69 -5.71 5.29 14.83
CA CYS A 69 -4.59 5.70 14.00
C CYS A 69 -4.22 7.18 14.22
N GLN A 70 -2.92 7.46 14.30
CA GLN A 70 -2.37 8.81 14.39
C GLN A 70 -1.87 9.32 13.03
N SER A 71 -2.02 8.52 12.00
CA SER A 71 -1.64 8.81 10.63
C SER A 71 -2.81 8.45 9.71
N ALA A 72 -3.11 9.30 8.74
CA ALA A 72 -4.19 9.08 7.76
C ALA A 72 -3.66 9.28 6.34
N LYS A 73 -3.98 8.35 5.44
CA LYS A 73 -3.73 8.46 4.00
C LYS A 73 -5.03 8.72 3.27
N VAL A 74 -5.13 9.87 2.60
CA VAL A 74 -6.34 10.40 1.95
C VAL A 74 -6.23 10.22 0.45
N LYS A 75 -7.22 9.56 -0.16
CA LYS A 75 -7.32 9.49 -1.62
C LYS A 75 -7.73 10.84 -2.19
N VAL A 76 -6.98 11.30 -3.20
CA VAL A 76 -7.20 12.55 -3.94
C VAL A 76 -7.19 12.28 -5.44
N ALA A 77 -7.52 13.29 -6.22
CA ALA A 77 -7.56 13.21 -7.69
C ALA A 77 -8.52 12.14 -8.22
N GLU A 78 -9.60 11.86 -7.50
CA GLU A 78 -10.60 10.87 -7.93
C GLU A 78 -11.35 11.38 -9.16
N ARG A 79 -11.54 10.48 -10.13
CA ARG A 79 -12.23 10.84 -11.36
C ARG A 79 -13.63 11.40 -11.11
N GLY A 80 -13.88 12.59 -11.63
CA GLY A 80 -15.17 13.29 -11.47
C GLY A 80 -15.26 14.15 -10.22
N GLN A 81 -14.16 14.28 -9.47
CA GLN A 81 -14.01 15.25 -8.38
C GLN A 81 -13.07 16.38 -8.79
N GLU A 82 -13.21 17.52 -8.11
CA GLU A 82 -12.40 18.72 -8.32
C GLU A 82 -11.38 18.89 -7.16
N LEU A 83 -10.35 19.68 -7.36
CA LEU A 83 -9.38 20.01 -6.31
C LEU A 83 -10.03 20.56 -5.04
N ALA A 84 -11.16 21.25 -5.16
CA ALA A 84 -11.93 21.77 -4.02
C ALA A 84 -12.47 20.64 -3.12
N ASP A 85 -12.87 19.51 -3.70
CA ASP A 85 -13.33 18.33 -2.95
C ASP A 85 -12.16 17.70 -2.17
N ASP A 86 -10.99 17.60 -2.81
CA ASP A 86 -9.77 17.10 -2.17
C ASP A 86 -9.32 18.00 -1.03
N LEU A 87 -9.32 19.34 -1.23
CA LEU A 87 -8.98 20.31 -0.20
C LEU A 87 -9.91 20.17 1.02
N ALA A 88 -11.22 20.12 0.81
CA ALA A 88 -12.19 19.97 1.89
C ALA A 88 -12.00 18.65 2.65
N ARG A 89 -11.73 17.55 1.92
CA ARG A 89 -11.47 16.23 2.52
C ARG A 89 -10.20 16.22 3.35
N VAL A 90 -9.10 16.75 2.83
CA VAL A 90 -7.81 16.81 3.53
C VAL A 90 -7.87 17.73 4.73
N GLU A 91 -8.58 18.87 4.65
CA GLU A 91 -8.83 19.77 5.77
C GLU A 91 -9.57 19.06 6.90
N ALA A 92 -10.67 18.38 6.60
CA ALA A 92 -11.44 17.62 7.60
C ALA A 92 -10.61 16.51 8.28
N VAL A 93 -9.73 15.85 7.52
CA VAL A 93 -8.80 14.85 8.07
C VAL A 93 -7.74 15.51 8.95
N ARG A 94 -7.15 16.63 8.52
CA ARG A 94 -6.17 17.39 9.32
C ARG A 94 -6.76 17.86 10.64
N ASP A 95 -7.99 18.38 10.60
CA ASP A 95 -8.71 18.82 11.80
C ASP A 95 -8.97 17.64 12.76
N ALA A 96 -9.36 16.48 12.23
CA ALA A 96 -9.63 15.29 13.02
C ALA A 96 -8.38 14.72 13.70
N VAL A 97 -7.27 14.55 12.97
CA VAL A 97 -6.03 13.99 13.54
C VAL A 97 -5.24 15.00 14.38
N GLY A 98 -5.57 16.29 14.27
CA GLY A 98 -4.94 17.37 15.04
C GLY A 98 -3.49 17.65 14.60
N PRO A 99 -2.81 18.59 15.27
CA PRO A 99 -1.49 19.07 14.84
C PRO A 99 -0.36 18.05 14.98
N SER A 100 -0.52 17.08 15.88
CA SER A 100 0.47 16.00 16.07
C SER A 100 0.26 14.80 15.12
N GLY A 101 -0.92 14.69 14.52
CA GLY A 101 -1.23 13.65 13.56
C GLY A 101 -0.49 13.81 12.24
N ARG A 102 -0.37 12.73 11.47
CA ARG A 102 0.27 12.72 10.15
C ARG A 102 -0.76 12.59 9.05
N VAL A 103 -0.69 13.44 8.05
CA VAL A 103 -1.57 13.39 6.87
C VAL A 103 -0.75 13.11 5.63
N ARG A 104 -1.19 12.16 4.86
CA ARG A 104 -0.65 11.78 3.55
C ARG A 104 -1.76 11.84 2.53
N ILE A 105 -1.39 12.11 1.30
CA ILE A 105 -2.32 12.02 0.18
C ILE A 105 -1.83 11.02 -0.84
N ASP A 106 -2.74 10.41 -1.59
CA ASP A 106 -2.43 9.41 -2.61
C ASP A 106 -3.27 9.72 -3.86
N ALA A 107 -2.59 10.09 -4.94
CA ALA A 107 -3.20 10.47 -6.20
C ALA A 107 -3.21 9.32 -7.24
N ASN A 108 -2.60 8.16 -6.94
CA ASN A 108 -2.51 7.00 -7.84
C ASN A 108 -2.08 7.33 -9.29
N GLY A 109 -1.18 8.30 -9.45
CA GLY A 109 -0.66 8.71 -10.77
C GLY A 109 -1.61 9.54 -11.61
N ALA A 110 -2.66 10.12 -11.03
CA ALA A 110 -3.73 10.76 -11.79
C ALA A 110 -3.39 12.17 -12.30
N TRP A 111 -2.40 12.85 -11.72
CA TRP A 111 -2.07 14.21 -12.12
C TRP A 111 -0.98 14.27 -13.20
N GLU A 112 -1.15 15.17 -14.15
CA GLU A 112 -0.04 15.72 -14.93
C GLU A 112 0.87 16.60 -14.05
N VAL A 113 2.14 16.79 -14.42
CA VAL A 113 3.12 17.52 -13.59
C VAL A 113 2.66 18.94 -13.25
N ASP A 114 2.09 19.69 -14.22
CA ASP A 114 1.56 21.03 -13.99
C ASP A 114 0.39 21.04 -12.99
N GLU A 115 -0.47 20.04 -13.08
CA GLU A 115 -1.60 19.86 -12.17
C GLU A 115 -1.12 19.50 -10.78
N ALA A 116 -0.19 18.58 -10.65
CA ALA A 116 0.42 18.21 -9.38
C ALA A 116 1.04 19.41 -8.66
N VAL A 117 1.79 20.26 -9.38
CA VAL A 117 2.37 21.48 -8.80
C VAL A 117 1.28 22.43 -8.29
N ARG A 118 0.17 22.63 -9.05
CA ARG A 118 -0.95 23.47 -8.61
C ARG A 118 -1.65 22.90 -7.39
N ALA A 119 -1.97 21.59 -7.41
CA ALA A 119 -2.64 20.92 -6.31
C ALA A 119 -1.79 20.93 -5.03
N LEU A 120 -0.51 20.59 -5.14
CA LEU A 120 0.40 20.53 -3.99
C LEU A 120 0.71 21.91 -3.41
N ARG A 121 0.63 22.98 -4.19
CA ARG A 121 0.74 24.35 -3.65
C ARG A 121 -0.37 24.66 -2.66
N GLU A 122 -1.60 24.24 -2.96
CA GLU A 122 -2.75 24.44 -2.07
C GLU A 122 -2.76 23.44 -0.91
N LEU A 123 -2.47 22.16 -1.20
CA LEU A 123 -2.51 21.08 -0.22
C LEU A 123 -1.35 21.13 0.79
N SER A 124 -0.21 21.76 0.44
CA SER A 124 0.95 21.85 1.34
C SER A 124 0.67 22.58 2.66
N ARG A 125 -0.36 23.43 2.71
CA ARG A 125 -0.80 24.14 3.94
C ARG A 125 -1.26 23.17 5.05
N PHE A 126 -1.60 21.94 4.70
CA PHE A 126 -2.01 20.89 5.64
C PHE A 126 -0.84 20.08 6.20
N GLU A 127 0.41 20.51 5.99
CA GLU A 127 1.62 19.89 6.51
C GLU A 127 1.69 18.38 6.19
N LEU A 128 1.62 18.06 4.90
CA LEU A 128 1.63 16.68 4.41
C LEU A 128 2.94 15.97 4.76
N GLU A 129 2.84 14.75 5.27
CA GLU A 129 4.00 13.89 5.51
C GLU A 129 4.63 13.45 4.19
N TYR A 130 3.82 13.13 3.19
CA TYR A 130 4.20 12.95 1.77
C TYR A 130 2.97 12.92 0.84
N VAL A 131 3.23 13.05 -0.46
CA VAL A 131 2.28 12.70 -1.53
C VAL A 131 2.71 11.40 -2.18
N GLU A 132 1.80 10.40 -2.24
CA GLU A 132 2.03 9.10 -2.87
C GLU A 132 1.62 9.16 -4.34
N GLN A 133 2.54 8.74 -5.22
CA GLN A 133 2.37 8.62 -6.68
C GLN A 133 1.55 9.77 -7.29
N PRO A 134 2.03 11.01 -7.24
CA PRO A 134 1.29 12.15 -7.80
C PRO A 134 1.13 12.07 -9.31
N CYS A 135 2.15 11.60 -10.04
CA CYS A 135 2.16 11.47 -11.50
C CYS A 135 2.38 10.02 -11.93
N ALA A 136 2.07 9.71 -13.20
CA ALA A 136 2.01 8.33 -13.68
C ALA A 136 3.39 7.66 -13.85
N THR A 137 4.41 8.42 -14.32
CA THR A 137 5.72 7.87 -14.69
C THR A 137 6.83 8.30 -13.74
N VAL A 138 7.94 7.56 -13.73
CA VAL A 138 9.13 7.87 -12.94
C VAL A 138 9.75 9.21 -13.38
N GLU A 139 9.75 9.47 -14.68
CA GLU A 139 10.25 10.72 -15.25
C GLU A 139 9.45 11.94 -14.80
N GLU A 140 8.12 11.83 -14.78
CA GLU A 140 7.24 12.88 -14.29
C GLU A 140 7.41 13.11 -12.78
N LEU A 141 7.62 12.05 -11.98
CA LEU A 141 7.95 12.21 -10.57
C LEU A 141 9.26 12.96 -10.37
N ALA A 142 10.31 12.63 -11.15
CA ALA A 142 11.59 13.32 -11.10
C ALA A 142 11.46 14.80 -11.51
N GLU A 143 10.72 15.10 -12.59
CA GLU A 143 10.40 16.46 -13.01
C GLU A 143 9.63 17.20 -11.92
N LEU A 144 8.59 16.59 -11.36
CA LEU A 144 7.77 17.18 -10.31
C LEU A 144 8.62 17.58 -9.11
N ARG A 145 9.51 16.74 -8.62
CA ARG A 145 10.41 17.06 -7.48
C ARG A 145 11.25 18.30 -7.75
N VAL A 146 11.84 18.41 -8.95
CA VAL A 146 12.59 19.61 -9.35
C VAL A 146 11.71 20.85 -9.33
N ARG A 147 10.47 20.76 -9.83
CA ARG A 147 9.53 21.88 -9.89
C ARG A 147 9.02 22.28 -8.52
N LEU A 148 8.72 21.32 -7.64
CA LEU A 148 8.34 21.60 -6.24
C LEU A 148 9.47 22.32 -5.50
N ALA A 149 10.72 21.87 -5.65
CA ALA A 149 11.87 22.53 -5.05
C ALA A 149 12.04 23.97 -5.54
N ARG A 150 11.90 24.23 -6.85
CA ARG A 150 11.95 25.60 -7.43
C ARG A 150 10.81 26.48 -6.96
N ALA A 151 9.64 25.90 -6.70
CA ALA A 151 8.47 26.61 -6.19
C ALA A 151 8.48 26.80 -4.66
N GLY A 152 9.47 26.25 -3.95
CA GLY A 152 9.57 26.29 -2.48
C GLY A 152 8.52 25.42 -1.78
N ILE A 153 7.90 24.48 -2.47
CA ILE A 153 6.90 23.54 -1.93
C ILE A 153 7.64 22.35 -1.31
N LYS A 154 7.52 22.20 0.01
CA LYS A 154 8.24 21.17 0.79
C LYS A 154 7.35 19.98 1.11
N VAL A 155 6.89 19.28 0.08
CA VAL A 155 6.12 18.04 0.23
C VAL A 155 6.97 16.88 -0.32
N PRO A 156 7.37 15.90 0.52
CA PRO A 156 8.06 14.72 0.04
C PRO A 156 7.20 13.91 -0.93
N VAL A 157 7.83 13.25 -1.90
CA VAL A 157 7.18 12.40 -2.89
C VAL A 157 7.45 10.94 -2.56
N ALA A 158 6.38 10.12 -2.49
CA ALA A 158 6.48 8.67 -2.34
C ALA A 158 6.09 7.97 -3.64
N ALA A 159 6.86 6.96 -4.06
CA ALA A 159 6.62 6.17 -5.26
C ALA A 159 5.97 4.81 -4.90
N ASP A 160 4.79 4.50 -5.46
CA ASP A 160 4.08 3.22 -5.36
C ASP A 160 4.07 2.47 -6.70
N GLU A 161 3.27 2.92 -7.66
CA GLU A 161 3.16 2.29 -8.98
C GLU A 161 4.52 2.27 -9.69
N SER A 162 5.30 3.31 -9.54
CA SER A 162 6.65 3.42 -10.07
C SER A 162 7.66 2.43 -9.46
N ILE A 163 7.35 1.81 -8.32
CA ILE A 163 8.12 0.72 -7.72
C ILE A 163 7.59 -0.64 -8.18
N ARG A 164 6.28 -0.88 -8.05
CA ARG A 164 5.70 -2.22 -8.23
C ARG A 164 5.33 -2.60 -9.65
N ARG A 165 5.24 -1.63 -10.57
CA ARG A 165 4.82 -1.84 -11.97
C ARG A 165 5.85 -1.41 -13.02
N SER A 166 6.92 -0.73 -12.63
CA SER A 166 7.89 -0.17 -13.58
C SER A 166 8.78 -1.22 -14.30
N GLY A 167 8.83 -2.45 -13.78
CA GLY A 167 9.80 -3.45 -14.23
C GLY A 167 11.25 -3.14 -13.82
N ASP A 168 11.53 -1.91 -13.39
CA ASP A 168 12.84 -1.43 -12.91
C ASP A 168 12.62 -0.47 -11.72
N PRO A 169 12.35 -0.98 -10.51
CA PRO A 169 12.12 -0.15 -9.34
C PRO A 169 13.33 0.70 -8.94
N GLU A 170 14.54 0.27 -9.30
CA GLU A 170 15.79 1.00 -8.99
C GLU A 170 15.92 2.30 -9.80
N ARG A 171 15.19 2.41 -10.92
CA ARG A 171 15.12 3.63 -11.73
C ARG A 171 14.57 4.82 -10.92
N VAL A 172 13.71 4.57 -9.93
CA VAL A 172 13.20 5.63 -9.03
C VAL A 172 14.36 6.28 -8.26
N ALA A 173 15.27 5.47 -7.72
CA ALA A 173 16.46 5.97 -7.04
C ALA A 173 17.46 6.59 -8.04
N ALA A 174 17.68 5.97 -9.19
CA ALA A 174 18.63 6.46 -10.20
C ALA A 174 18.27 7.85 -10.75
N LEU A 175 16.97 8.16 -10.86
CA LEU A 175 16.47 9.46 -11.33
C LEU A 175 16.16 10.44 -10.19
N ASP A 176 16.44 10.08 -8.93
CA ASP A 176 16.04 10.88 -7.77
C ASP A 176 14.54 11.27 -7.82
N ALA A 177 13.68 10.30 -8.20
CA ALA A 177 12.28 10.53 -8.51
C ALA A 177 11.36 10.52 -7.28
N ALA A 178 11.83 10.02 -6.13
CA ALA A 178 11.06 9.97 -4.90
C ALA A 178 11.95 10.12 -3.66
N ASP A 179 11.33 10.52 -2.54
CA ASP A 179 11.94 10.60 -1.21
C ASP A 179 11.64 9.36 -0.38
N VAL A 180 10.58 8.62 -0.74
CA VAL A 180 10.08 7.43 -0.03
C VAL A 180 9.67 6.36 -1.05
N ALA A 181 10.02 5.10 -0.80
CA ALA A 181 9.55 3.96 -1.58
C ALA A 181 8.40 3.24 -0.87
N VAL A 182 7.28 3.04 -1.56
CA VAL A 182 6.15 2.24 -1.07
C VAL A 182 6.38 0.78 -1.47
N LEU A 183 6.47 -0.12 -0.50
CA LEU A 183 6.69 -1.55 -0.72
C LEU A 183 5.41 -2.34 -0.42
N LYS A 184 4.97 -3.13 -1.38
CA LYS A 184 3.82 -4.04 -1.26
C LYS A 184 4.27 -5.48 -1.53
N VAL A 185 4.07 -6.36 -0.57
CA VAL A 185 4.66 -7.71 -0.57
C VAL A 185 4.23 -8.53 -1.77
N GLN A 186 2.92 -8.57 -2.07
CA GLN A 186 2.41 -9.42 -3.15
C GLN A 186 2.92 -8.97 -4.53
N PRO A 187 2.75 -7.69 -4.95
CA PRO A 187 3.25 -7.24 -6.26
C PRO A 187 4.77 -7.35 -6.43
N LEU A 188 5.52 -7.31 -5.33
CA LEU A 188 6.99 -7.35 -5.36
C LEU A 188 7.57 -8.76 -5.18
N GLY A 189 6.73 -9.78 -4.98
CA GLY A 189 7.17 -11.17 -5.01
C GLY A 189 7.63 -11.76 -3.68
N GLY A 190 7.25 -11.14 -2.54
CA GLY A 190 7.50 -11.71 -1.22
C GLY A 190 8.27 -10.80 -0.28
N VAL A 191 8.32 -11.20 0.99
CA VAL A 191 8.95 -10.42 2.07
C VAL A 191 10.46 -10.30 1.86
N ARG A 192 11.16 -11.40 1.54
CA ARG A 192 12.61 -11.36 1.34
C ARG A 192 12.99 -10.48 0.17
N ARG A 193 12.25 -10.56 -0.91
CA ARG A 193 12.48 -9.74 -2.10
C ARG A 193 12.25 -8.25 -1.84
N CYS A 194 11.25 -7.91 -1.00
CA CYS A 194 11.05 -6.54 -0.55
C CYS A 194 12.20 -6.03 0.33
N LEU A 195 12.75 -6.86 1.22
CA LEU A 195 13.90 -6.49 2.06
C LEU A 195 15.15 -6.22 1.21
N GLU A 196 15.46 -7.11 0.25
CA GLU A 196 16.54 -6.92 -0.71
C GLU A 196 16.37 -5.64 -1.54
N LEU A 197 15.13 -5.36 -1.96
CA LEU A 197 14.83 -4.13 -2.72
C LEU A 197 15.02 -2.89 -1.83
N ALA A 198 14.58 -2.91 -0.59
CA ALA A 198 14.77 -1.81 0.36
C ALA A 198 16.26 -1.45 0.53
N GLU A 199 17.14 -2.47 0.65
CA GLU A 199 18.59 -2.26 0.72
C GLU A 199 19.14 -1.62 -0.58
N ARG A 200 18.72 -2.11 -1.75
CA ARG A 200 19.20 -1.57 -3.03
C ARG A 200 18.72 -0.16 -3.32
N LEU A 201 17.50 0.17 -2.93
CA LEU A 201 16.96 1.52 -3.10
C LEU A 201 17.68 2.56 -2.24
N GLY A 202 18.14 2.18 -1.04
CA GLY A 202 18.91 3.06 -0.15
C GLY A 202 18.15 4.32 0.32
N MET A 203 16.81 4.28 0.27
CA MET A 203 15.94 5.38 0.69
C MET A 203 14.93 4.90 1.75
N PRO A 204 14.30 5.80 2.52
CA PRO A 204 13.25 5.43 3.45
C PRO A 204 12.12 4.67 2.76
N VAL A 205 11.61 3.61 3.42
CA VAL A 205 10.52 2.79 2.89
C VAL A 205 9.29 2.87 3.80
N VAL A 206 8.12 2.72 3.19
CA VAL A 206 6.85 2.49 3.87
C VAL A 206 6.22 1.22 3.33
N VAL A 207 5.77 0.33 4.22
CA VAL A 207 5.06 -0.88 3.80
C VAL A 207 3.58 -0.56 3.61
N SER A 208 3.01 -1.03 2.52
CA SER A 208 1.59 -0.86 2.21
C SER A 208 0.98 -2.16 1.69
N SER A 209 -0.29 -2.13 1.41
CA SER A 209 -1.10 -3.26 0.97
C SER A 209 -1.73 -3.00 -0.40
N ALA A 210 -2.26 -4.07 -1.00
CA ALA A 210 -3.01 -4.05 -2.25
C ALA A 210 -4.43 -4.62 -2.05
N LEU A 211 -5.10 -4.25 -0.94
CA LEU A 211 -6.46 -4.69 -0.56
C LEU A 211 -6.58 -6.19 -0.27
N GLU A 212 -5.59 -6.76 0.37
CA GLU A 212 -5.59 -8.16 0.78
C GLU A 212 -6.52 -8.40 1.99
N SER A 213 -6.90 -9.68 2.20
CA SER A 213 -7.46 -10.16 3.46
C SER A 213 -6.38 -10.15 4.56
N SER A 214 -6.77 -10.46 5.80
CA SER A 214 -5.79 -10.62 6.89
C SER A 214 -4.69 -11.63 6.59
N VAL A 215 -4.92 -12.61 5.71
CA VAL A 215 -3.89 -13.57 5.31
C VAL A 215 -2.77 -12.88 4.52
N GLY A 216 -3.12 -12.03 3.56
CA GLY A 216 -2.14 -11.23 2.81
C GLY A 216 -1.54 -10.10 3.64
N ILE A 217 -2.33 -9.42 4.48
CA ILE A 217 -1.86 -8.39 5.41
C ILE A 217 -0.81 -8.93 6.38
N ALA A 218 -0.91 -10.20 6.80
CA ALA A 218 0.10 -10.83 7.65
C ALA A 218 1.50 -10.83 7.01
N ALA A 219 1.60 -10.95 5.68
CA ALA A 219 2.88 -10.83 4.96
C ALA A 219 3.41 -9.39 4.98
N GLY A 220 2.54 -8.39 4.81
CA GLY A 220 2.90 -6.96 4.97
C GLY A 220 3.38 -6.65 6.38
N ALA A 221 2.68 -7.17 7.40
CA ALA A 221 3.09 -7.03 8.81
C ALA A 221 4.45 -7.71 9.07
N ALA A 222 4.70 -8.87 8.46
CA ALA A 222 5.98 -9.57 8.57
C ALA A 222 7.12 -8.77 7.91
N LEU A 223 6.90 -8.15 6.75
CA LEU A 223 7.87 -7.26 6.11
C LEU A 223 8.18 -6.07 7.02
N ALA A 224 7.15 -5.34 7.46
CA ALA A 224 7.30 -4.19 8.34
C ALA A 224 8.00 -4.55 9.65
N ALA A 225 7.75 -5.75 10.17
CA ALA A 225 8.39 -6.24 11.38
C ALA A 225 9.84 -6.71 11.19
N ALA A 226 10.24 -7.07 9.98
CA ALA A 226 11.61 -7.50 9.66
C ALA A 226 12.53 -6.32 9.27
N LEU A 227 11.97 -5.19 8.82
CA LEU A 227 12.76 -3.99 8.50
C LEU A 227 13.45 -3.46 9.76
N PRO A 228 14.76 -3.10 9.72
CA PRO A 228 15.47 -2.54 10.88
C PRO A 228 14.87 -1.21 11.32
N GLU A 229 14.57 -0.33 10.37
CA GLU A 229 13.93 0.96 10.60
C GLU A 229 12.52 1.00 10.01
N LEU A 230 11.60 1.64 10.70
CA LEU A 230 10.20 1.81 10.27
C LEU A 230 9.74 3.24 10.58
N PRO A 231 10.21 4.24 9.80
CA PRO A 231 9.97 5.64 10.09
C PRO A 231 8.52 6.08 9.86
N TYR A 232 7.75 5.30 9.10
CA TYR A 232 6.37 5.63 8.72
C TYR A 232 5.39 4.59 9.23
N ALA A 233 4.19 5.03 9.64
CA ALA A 233 3.06 4.13 9.86
C ALA A 233 2.69 3.43 8.54
N CYS A 234 2.44 2.12 8.57
CA CYS A 234 2.23 1.30 7.38
C CYS A 234 0.80 1.38 6.83
N GLY A 235 0.64 1.30 5.53
CA GLY A 235 -0.66 1.25 4.85
C GLY A 235 -1.28 -0.16 4.91
N LEU A 236 -1.34 -0.77 6.09
CA LEU A 236 -1.76 -2.16 6.27
C LEU A 236 -3.14 -2.32 6.93
N ASN A 237 -3.88 -1.23 7.14
CA ASN A 237 -5.21 -1.28 7.74
C ASN A 237 -6.34 -1.38 6.70
N THR A 238 -6.08 -1.95 5.51
CA THR A 238 -7.07 -2.07 4.43
C THR A 238 -8.14 -3.13 4.71
N VAL A 239 -7.90 -4.08 5.58
CA VAL A 239 -8.94 -5.05 6.04
C VAL A 239 -10.16 -4.33 6.59
N ALA A 240 -9.98 -3.18 7.24
CA ALA A 240 -11.08 -2.36 7.76
C ALA A 240 -12.04 -1.83 6.66
N LEU A 241 -11.66 -1.89 5.39
CA LEU A 241 -12.49 -1.52 4.23
C LEU A 241 -13.30 -2.70 3.67
N LEU A 242 -13.00 -3.92 4.08
CA LEU A 242 -13.68 -5.12 3.61
C LEU A 242 -14.99 -5.32 4.37
N ALA A 243 -16.05 -5.71 3.68
CA ALA A 243 -17.32 -6.06 4.31
C ALA A 243 -17.21 -7.33 5.20
N ARG A 244 -16.29 -8.23 4.84
CA ARG A 244 -15.98 -9.46 5.58
C ARG A 244 -14.52 -9.83 5.35
N ASP A 245 -13.90 -10.41 6.36
CA ASP A 245 -12.57 -11.02 6.24
C ASP A 245 -12.69 -12.56 6.28
N VAL A 246 -11.63 -13.23 5.89
CA VAL A 246 -11.55 -14.70 5.83
C VAL A 246 -11.18 -15.35 7.16
N VAL A 247 -10.93 -14.55 8.19
CA VAL A 247 -10.53 -15.00 9.54
C VAL A 247 -11.51 -14.49 10.59
N ASP A 248 -11.60 -15.20 11.75
CA ASP A 248 -12.46 -14.77 12.87
C ASP A 248 -11.88 -13.58 13.64
N ASP A 249 -10.56 -13.48 13.71
CA ASP A 249 -9.83 -12.43 14.40
C ASP A 249 -8.97 -11.66 13.38
N PRO A 250 -9.54 -10.61 12.73
CA PRO A 250 -8.88 -9.91 11.64
C PRO A 250 -7.69 -9.05 12.09
N LEU A 251 -6.75 -8.82 11.19
CA LEU A 251 -5.62 -7.90 11.36
C LEU A 251 -6.06 -6.47 11.04
N ILE A 252 -6.82 -5.87 11.96
CA ILE A 252 -7.25 -4.47 11.91
C ILE A 252 -6.52 -3.66 12.98
N ALA A 253 -6.50 -2.34 12.82
CA ALA A 253 -5.83 -1.44 13.75
C ALA A 253 -6.54 -1.43 15.12
N VAL A 254 -5.76 -1.62 16.17
CA VAL A 254 -6.14 -1.36 17.56
C VAL A 254 -5.07 -0.41 18.14
N ASP A 255 -5.49 0.72 18.67
CA ASP A 255 -4.58 1.78 19.16
C ASP A 255 -3.49 2.16 18.12
N GLY A 256 -3.91 2.30 16.87
CA GLY A 256 -3.04 2.72 15.76
C GLY A 256 -2.00 1.70 15.29
N ALA A 257 -2.10 0.44 15.70
CA ALA A 257 -1.16 -0.60 15.29
C ALA A 257 -1.86 -1.94 15.05
N ILE A 258 -1.22 -2.82 14.27
CA ILE A 258 -1.62 -4.22 14.09
C ILE A 258 -0.58 -5.15 14.73
N ASP A 259 -1.01 -6.31 15.19
CA ASP A 259 -0.13 -7.33 15.74
C ASP A 259 0.58 -8.11 14.61
N VAL A 260 1.85 -8.43 14.85
CA VAL A 260 2.65 -9.26 13.95
C VAL A 260 2.40 -10.72 14.27
N ARG A 261 1.49 -11.33 13.54
CA ARG A 261 1.11 -12.74 13.73
C ARG A 261 0.69 -13.39 12.43
N ARG A 262 0.78 -14.70 12.38
CA ARG A 262 0.14 -15.49 11.33
C ARG A 262 -1.33 -15.66 11.64
N VAL A 263 -2.13 -15.76 10.61
CA VAL A 263 -3.56 -16.01 10.70
C VAL A 263 -3.94 -17.23 9.87
N ALA A 264 -5.06 -17.82 10.16
CA ALA A 264 -5.61 -18.95 9.40
C ALA A 264 -7.07 -18.65 9.05
N PRO A 265 -7.50 -18.97 7.83
CA PRO A 265 -8.91 -18.84 7.44
C PRO A 265 -9.82 -19.65 8.34
N ASN A 266 -11.01 -19.12 8.63
CA ASN A 266 -12.04 -19.80 9.39
C ASN A 266 -12.91 -20.66 8.45
N GLY A 267 -12.79 -21.98 8.58
CA GLY A 267 -13.63 -22.93 7.82
C GLY A 267 -13.39 -22.96 6.31
N ASP A 268 -14.27 -23.66 5.61
CA ASP A 268 -14.20 -23.89 4.16
C ASP A 268 -15.24 -23.04 3.37
N ASP A 269 -15.93 -22.11 4.00
CA ASP A 269 -17.08 -21.37 3.44
C ASP A 269 -16.67 -20.22 2.47
N TRP A 270 -15.37 -20.14 2.13
CA TRP A 270 -14.81 -19.10 1.23
C TRP A 270 -14.71 -19.58 -0.23
N ARG A 271 -15.45 -20.60 -0.60
CA ARG A 271 -15.53 -21.03 -2.00
C ARG A 271 -16.22 -19.97 -2.85
N ALA A 272 -15.55 -19.58 -3.92
CA ALA A 272 -16.15 -18.71 -4.92
C ALA A 272 -17.29 -19.46 -5.66
N ALA A 273 -18.21 -18.71 -6.25
CA ALA A 273 -19.16 -19.30 -7.20
C ALA A 273 -18.40 -19.96 -8.36
N ASP A 274 -18.96 -21.03 -8.94
CA ASP A 274 -18.30 -21.89 -9.93
C ASP A 274 -17.65 -21.15 -11.10
N GLU A 275 -18.22 -20.05 -11.56
CA GLU A 275 -17.66 -19.26 -12.65
C GLU A 275 -16.40 -18.50 -12.22
N LEU A 276 -16.44 -17.88 -11.05
CA LEU A 276 -15.31 -17.16 -10.47
C LEU A 276 -14.20 -18.14 -10.07
N ASP A 277 -14.56 -19.30 -9.53
CA ASP A 277 -13.61 -20.36 -9.19
C ASP A 277 -12.87 -20.84 -10.44
N ARG A 278 -13.59 -21.16 -11.53
CA ARG A 278 -12.96 -21.52 -12.81
C ARG A 278 -12.08 -20.42 -13.40
N TRP A 279 -12.45 -19.14 -13.23
CA TRP A 279 -11.65 -18.01 -13.68
C TRP A 279 -10.33 -17.94 -12.91
N TRP A 280 -10.34 -18.08 -11.59
CA TRP A 280 -9.14 -18.11 -10.78
C TRP A 280 -8.23 -19.30 -11.11
N HIS A 281 -8.80 -20.49 -11.34
CA HIS A 281 -8.03 -21.68 -11.71
C HIS A 281 -7.36 -21.52 -13.08
N ARG A 282 -8.01 -20.91 -14.05
CA ARG A 282 -7.36 -20.58 -15.33
C ARG A 282 -6.16 -19.67 -15.14
N ARG A 283 -6.31 -18.57 -14.39
CA ARG A 283 -5.19 -17.66 -14.10
C ARG A 283 -4.02 -18.36 -13.38
N LEU A 284 -4.32 -19.27 -12.46
CA LEU A 284 -3.29 -20.07 -11.79
C LEU A 284 -2.57 -21.00 -12.77
N SER A 285 -3.29 -21.67 -13.66
CA SER A 285 -2.70 -22.56 -14.67
C SER A 285 -1.71 -21.82 -15.58
N ASP A 286 -1.98 -20.56 -15.90
CA ASP A 286 -1.08 -19.72 -16.70
C ASP A 286 0.25 -19.46 -15.96
N VAL A 287 0.24 -19.37 -14.63
CA VAL A 287 1.45 -19.15 -13.80
C VAL A 287 2.25 -20.45 -13.62
N GLU A 288 1.58 -21.60 -13.42
CA GLU A 288 2.24 -22.88 -13.11
C GLU A 288 2.92 -23.54 -14.31
N GLN A 289 2.50 -23.25 -15.55
CA GLN A 289 3.04 -23.90 -16.75
C GLN A 289 4.53 -23.58 -17.01
N GLU A 290 5.09 -22.52 -16.46
CA GLU A 290 6.51 -22.15 -16.65
C GLU A 290 7.38 -22.40 -15.40
N THR A 291 6.80 -22.85 -14.29
CA THR A 291 7.58 -23.20 -13.09
C THR A 291 8.08 -24.65 -13.15
N ARG A 292 7.77 -25.38 -14.23
CA ARG A 292 8.24 -26.73 -14.53
C ARG A 292 9.36 -26.71 -15.57
#